data_9b9fc44ffadf6ae7f46926bc340519bf
#
_entry.id   9b9fc44ffadf6ae7f46926bc340519bf
#
_cell.length_a   1.000
_cell.length_b   1.000
_cell.length_c   1.000
_cell.angle_alpha   90.00
_cell.angle_beta   90.00
_cell.angle_gamma   90.00
#
_symmetry.space_group_name_H-M   'P 1'
#
loop_
_entity.id
_entity.type
_entity.pdbx_description
1 polymer ?
#
loop_
_entity_poly.entity_id
_entity_poly.type
_entity_poly.pdbx_seq_one_letter_code
_entity_poly.pdbx_strand_id
1 'polypeptide(L)'
;ILTGESGSGKSFTIKQLCDMNELNFLEVNAAQITKEGISGNSLSKILSPLVNYSHTPIVVFVDEFDKLFINGNTNSQLANESTASVQNEFLKLLESDTTSVFGDYGKYISVPIDNVLFVFAGAFNNEPHITLDRLRDFGVKTEFLGRVGLIYNTKPLTLEDLYSIL
;
A
#
# COMPACT_ATOMS: atom_id res chain seq x y z
N ILE A 1 3.98 -2.91 -7.43
CA ILE A 1 3.10 -3.82 -6.67
C ILE A 1 3.87 -5.09 -6.36
N LEU A 2 3.80 -5.53 -5.11
CA LEU A 2 4.38 -6.78 -4.62
C LEU A 2 3.26 -7.76 -4.31
N THR A 3 3.24 -8.90 -4.99
CA THR A 3 2.22 -9.94 -4.78
C THR A 3 2.84 -11.20 -4.20
N GLY A 4 2.06 -11.98 -3.49
CA GLY A 4 2.49 -13.26 -2.92
C GLY A 4 1.60 -13.71 -1.78
N GLU A 5 1.66 -14.98 -1.44
CA GLU A 5 0.84 -15.58 -0.39
C GLU A 5 0.94 -14.80 0.93
N SER A 6 -0.12 -14.86 1.71
CA SER A 6 -0.10 -14.35 3.07
C SER A 6 0.95 -15.10 3.89
N GLY A 7 1.74 -14.35 4.66
CA GLY A 7 2.84 -14.94 5.44
C GLY A 7 4.10 -15.28 4.63
N SER A 8 4.20 -14.89 3.36
CA SER A 8 5.41 -15.10 2.53
C SER A 8 6.59 -14.17 2.86
N GLY A 9 6.48 -13.37 3.91
CA GLY A 9 7.57 -12.48 4.35
C GLY A 9 7.73 -11.20 3.54
N LYS A 10 6.69 -10.73 2.83
CA LYS A 10 6.75 -9.51 2.01
C LYS A 10 7.18 -8.28 2.81
N SER A 11 6.51 -7.98 3.90
CA SER A 11 6.81 -6.85 4.78
C SER A 11 8.21 -6.97 5.38
N PHE A 12 8.56 -8.16 5.89
CA PHE A 12 9.88 -8.44 6.44
C PHE A 12 11.00 -8.20 5.42
N THR A 13 10.84 -8.70 4.19
CA THR A 13 11.84 -8.55 3.12
C THR A 13 12.08 -7.08 2.76
N ILE A 14 11.01 -6.31 2.58
CA ILE A 14 11.14 -4.88 2.25
C ILE A 14 11.77 -4.10 3.41
N LYS A 15 11.38 -4.40 4.66
CA LYS A 15 11.99 -3.80 5.83
C LYS A 15 13.49 -4.09 5.93
N GLN A 16 13.90 -5.34 5.70
CA GLN A 16 15.31 -5.72 5.65
C GLN A 16 16.09 -4.98 4.57
N LEU A 17 15.50 -4.86 3.37
CA LEU A 17 16.13 -4.10 2.29
C LEU A 17 16.29 -2.61 2.65
N CYS A 18 15.32 -2.02 3.34
CA CYS A 18 15.42 -0.66 3.84
C CYS A 18 16.56 -0.53 4.88
N ASP A 19 16.63 -1.44 5.85
CA ASP A 19 17.68 -1.44 6.88
C ASP A 19 19.07 -1.59 6.26
N MET A 20 19.24 -2.48 5.29
CA MET A 20 20.52 -2.70 4.59
C MET A 20 20.96 -1.50 3.73
N ASN A 21 20.06 -0.66 3.29
CA ASN A 21 20.33 0.51 2.45
C ASN A 21 20.17 1.84 3.20
N GLU A 22 20.02 1.79 4.52
CA GLU A 22 19.84 2.97 5.39
C GLU A 22 18.65 3.85 4.97
N LEU A 23 17.59 3.21 4.47
CA LEU A 23 16.34 3.88 4.08
C LEU A 23 15.33 3.84 5.24
N ASN A 24 14.61 4.93 5.40
CA ASN A 24 13.49 4.97 6.34
C ASN A 24 12.34 4.09 5.83
N PHE A 25 11.56 3.53 6.74
CA PHE A 25 10.48 2.61 6.45
C PHE A 25 9.23 3.00 7.25
N LEU A 26 8.09 3.10 6.56
CA LEU A 26 6.78 3.30 7.15
C LEU A 26 5.83 2.21 6.63
N GLU A 27 5.27 1.43 7.53
CA GLU A 27 4.27 0.41 7.20
C GLU A 27 2.86 0.95 7.41
N VAL A 28 2.00 0.74 6.42
CA VAL A 28 0.61 1.16 6.39
C VAL A 28 -0.26 -0.03 6.01
N ASN A 29 -1.36 -0.26 6.71
CA ASN A 29 -2.32 -1.30 6.37
C ASN A 29 -3.51 -0.68 5.60
N ALA A 30 -3.66 -1.03 4.32
CA ALA A 30 -4.71 -0.51 3.46
C ALA A 30 -6.13 -0.89 3.94
N ALA A 31 -6.29 -2.06 4.57
CA ALA A 31 -7.59 -2.51 5.08
C ALA A 31 -8.11 -1.64 6.25
N GLN A 32 -7.23 -0.89 6.91
CA GLN A 32 -7.59 0.01 8.01
C GLN A 32 -7.92 1.43 7.55
N ILE A 33 -7.69 1.73 6.26
CA ILE A 33 -7.93 3.06 5.71
C ILE A 33 -9.43 3.24 5.44
N THR A 34 -10.00 4.30 5.95
CA THR A 34 -11.37 4.71 5.68
C THR A 34 -11.40 6.01 4.89
N LYS A 35 -12.50 6.23 4.19
CA LYS A 35 -12.72 7.49 3.47
C LYS A 35 -12.63 8.67 4.46
N GLU A 36 -11.97 9.74 4.03
CA GLU A 36 -11.89 10.98 4.80
C GLU A 36 -13.30 11.51 5.13
N GLY A 37 -13.48 11.96 6.38
CA GLY A 37 -14.77 12.40 6.90
C GLY A 37 -15.65 11.32 7.54
N ILE A 38 -15.28 10.05 7.44
CA ILE A 38 -15.90 8.95 8.20
C ILE A 38 -15.06 8.69 9.47
N SER A 39 -15.67 8.23 10.54
CA SER A 39 -14.93 7.85 11.74
C SER A 39 -13.97 6.70 11.44
N GLY A 40 -12.68 6.92 11.64
CA GLY A 40 -11.63 5.93 11.37
C GLY A 40 -10.30 6.57 10.98
N ASN A 41 -9.41 5.77 10.44
CA ASN A 41 -8.08 6.21 10.01
C ASN A 41 -8.11 6.59 8.52
N SER A 42 -8.23 7.87 8.22
CA SER A 42 -8.07 8.37 6.84
C SER A 42 -6.62 8.25 6.38
N LEU A 43 -6.39 8.26 5.06
CA LEU A 43 -5.04 8.23 4.48
C LEU A 43 -4.16 9.38 5.00
N SER A 44 -4.72 10.58 5.13
CA SER A 44 -4.02 11.75 5.66
C SER A 44 -3.54 11.57 7.11
N LYS A 45 -4.29 10.84 7.95
CA LYS A 45 -3.89 10.51 9.33
C LYS A 45 -2.80 9.45 9.36
N ILE A 46 -2.95 8.39 8.56
CA ILE A 46 -1.99 7.28 8.51
C ILE A 46 -0.63 7.74 7.98
N LEU A 47 -0.62 8.68 7.03
CA LEU A 47 0.60 9.26 6.47
C LEU A 47 1.19 10.41 7.30
N SER A 48 0.60 10.76 8.43
CA SER A 48 1.10 11.84 9.30
C SER A 48 2.59 11.73 9.68
N PRO A 49 3.19 10.54 9.86
CA PRO A 49 4.62 10.40 10.14
C PRO A 49 5.53 10.98 9.05
N LEU A 50 5.03 11.16 7.81
CA LEU A 50 5.82 11.75 6.71
C LEU A 50 6.31 13.18 6.98
N VAL A 51 5.68 13.90 7.89
CA VAL A 51 6.14 15.22 8.34
C VAL A 51 7.60 15.18 8.81
N ASN A 52 8.02 14.09 9.44
CA ASN A 52 9.38 13.92 9.95
C ASN A 52 10.41 13.55 8.88
N TYR A 53 9.98 13.27 7.65
CA TYR A 53 10.81 12.76 6.56
C TYR A 53 10.77 13.64 5.29
N SER A 54 10.46 14.91 5.43
CA SER A 54 10.18 15.84 4.30
C SER A 54 11.28 15.94 3.25
N HIS A 55 12.53 15.57 3.56
CA HIS A 55 13.67 15.63 2.63
C HIS A 55 14.56 14.40 2.72
N THR A 56 14.06 13.33 3.30
CA THR A 56 14.80 12.10 3.54
C THR A 56 14.13 10.94 2.77
N PRO A 57 14.88 10.13 2.02
CA PRO A 57 14.30 8.98 1.34
C PRO A 57 13.58 8.05 2.32
N ILE A 58 12.35 7.68 1.96
CA ILE A 58 11.51 6.80 2.76
C ILE A 58 10.70 5.85 1.87
N VAL A 59 10.59 4.61 2.30
CA VAL A 59 9.70 3.61 1.69
C VAL A 59 8.42 3.52 2.52
N VAL A 60 7.30 3.79 1.88
CA VAL A 60 5.97 3.55 2.45
C VAL A 60 5.46 2.22 1.92
N PHE A 61 5.41 1.23 2.79
CA PHE A 61 4.91 -0.11 2.50
C PHE A 61 3.42 -0.19 2.83
N VAL A 62 2.59 -0.33 1.81
CA VAL A 62 1.13 -0.40 1.93
C VAL A 62 0.72 -1.87 1.85
N ASP A 63 0.53 -2.50 3.00
CA ASP A 63 0.12 -3.91 3.10
C ASP A 63 -1.40 -4.08 2.95
N GLU A 64 -1.81 -5.29 2.64
CA GLU A 64 -3.22 -5.67 2.43
C GLU A 64 -3.92 -4.81 1.37
N PHE A 65 -3.17 -4.34 0.36
CA PHE A 65 -3.70 -3.48 -0.69
C PHE A 65 -4.82 -4.15 -1.50
N ASP A 66 -4.76 -5.47 -1.66
CA ASP A 66 -5.79 -6.28 -2.30
C ASP A 66 -7.16 -6.17 -1.61
N LYS A 67 -7.20 -5.86 -0.32
CA LYS A 67 -8.46 -5.69 0.42
C LYS A 67 -9.27 -4.47 -0.03
N LEU A 68 -8.66 -3.54 -0.74
CA LEU A 68 -9.38 -2.41 -1.37
C LEU A 68 -10.20 -2.84 -2.59
N PHE A 69 -9.98 -4.02 -3.14
CA PHE A 69 -10.62 -4.50 -4.38
C PHE A 69 -11.42 -5.76 -4.16
N ILE A 70 -10.91 -6.68 -3.35
CA ILE A 70 -11.56 -7.97 -3.05
C ILE A 70 -12.56 -7.74 -1.92
N ASN A 71 -13.78 -7.38 -2.28
CA ASN A 71 -14.88 -7.32 -1.33
C ASN A 71 -15.30 -8.74 -0.99
N GLY A 72 -15.09 -9.17 0.24
CA GLY A 72 -15.81 -10.32 0.78
C GLY A 72 -17.32 -10.08 0.59
N ASN A 73 -18.10 -11.11 0.38
CA ASN A 73 -19.55 -11.19 0.04
C ASN A 73 -20.53 -10.18 0.69
N THR A 74 -20.10 -8.98 0.98
CA THR A 74 -20.97 -7.89 1.43
C THR A 74 -21.45 -7.11 0.21
N ASN A 75 -22.64 -7.44 -0.26
CA ASN A 75 -23.41 -6.71 -1.27
C ASN A 75 -23.83 -5.29 -0.82
N SER A 76 -23.04 -4.60 -0.01
CA SER A 76 -23.36 -3.22 0.37
C SER A 76 -22.69 -2.26 -0.61
N GLN A 77 -23.49 -1.51 -1.35
CA GLN A 77 -23.04 -0.41 -2.20
C GLN A 77 -22.10 0.55 -1.43
N LEU A 78 -22.38 0.78 -0.16
CA LEU A 78 -21.57 1.64 0.72
C LEU A 78 -20.13 1.14 0.90
N ALA A 79 -19.90 -0.18 1.01
CA ALA A 79 -18.57 -0.73 1.12
C ALA A 79 -17.78 -0.57 -0.20
N ASN A 80 -18.43 -0.77 -1.33
CA ASN A 80 -17.83 -0.60 -2.65
C ASN A 80 -17.46 0.87 -2.93
N GLU A 81 -18.33 1.80 -2.54
CA GLU A 81 -18.05 3.24 -2.68
C GLU A 81 -16.90 3.70 -1.78
N SER A 82 -16.81 3.16 -0.58
CA SER A 82 -15.73 3.46 0.36
C SER A 82 -14.38 3.00 -0.16
N THR A 83 -14.28 1.76 -0.64
CA THR A 83 -13.03 1.20 -1.17
C THR A 83 -12.59 1.90 -2.47
N ALA A 84 -13.52 2.19 -3.37
CA ALA A 84 -13.24 2.97 -4.59
C ALA A 84 -12.74 4.39 -4.26
N SER A 85 -13.26 4.99 -3.20
CA SER A 85 -12.80 6.31 -2.72
C SER A 85 -11.37 6.27 -2.22
N VAL A 86 -10.99 5.27 -1.43
CA VAL A 86 -9.62 5.10 -0.92
C VAL A 86 -8.64 4.87 -2.07
N GLN A 87 -9.01 4.05 -3.07
CA GLN A 87 -8.19 3.88 -4.27
C GLN A 87 -7.95 5.21 -5.00
N ASN A 88 -8.97 6.06 -5.11
CA ASN A 88 -8.83 7.38 -5.72
C ASN A 88 -7.91 8.31 -4.90
N GLU A 89 -7.93 8.21 -3.57
CA GLU A 89 -7.01 8.99 -2.72
C GLU A 89 -5.55 8.58 -2.97
N PHE A 90 -5.27 7.26 -3.07
CA PHE A 90 -3.94 6.79 -3.46
C PHE A 90 -3.55 7.23 -4.87
N LEU A 91 -4.47 7.22 -5.82
CA LEU A 91 -4.18 7.69 -7.19
C LEU A 91 -3.78 9.17 -7.19
N LYS A 92 -4.54 10.02 -6.50
CA LYS A 92 -4.19 11.44 -6.34
C LYS A 92 -2.82 11.62 -5.69
N LEU A 93 -2.51 10.81 -4.68
CA LEU A 93 -1.21 10.82 -4.01
C LEU A 93 -0.08 10.54 -5.00
N LEU A 94 -0.22 9.51 -5.85
CA LEU A 94 0.80 9.13 -6.84
C LEU A 94 0.94 10.14 -7.99
N GLU A 95 -0.05 11.01 -8.20
CA GLU A 95 -0.06 12.04 -9.23
C GLU A 95 0.47 13.40 -8.76
N SER A 96 0.71 13.55 -7.47
CA SER A 96 1.06 14.81 -6.85
C SER A 96 2.51 14.84 -6.36
N ASP A 97 3.11 16.00 -6.30
CA ASP A 97 4.44 16.23 -5.72
C ASP A 97 4.37 16.43 -4.20
N THR A 98 3.19 16.76 -3.69
CA THR A 98 2.92 16.99 -2.28
C THR A 98 1.61 16.34 -1.86
N THR A 99 1.49 16.04 -0.57
CA THR A 99 0.22 15.59 0.03
C THR A 99 -0.08 16.33 1.33
N SER A 100 -1.35 16.40 1.70
CA SER A 100 -1.77 16.95 2.99
C SER A 100 -1.92 15.85 4.01
N VAL A 101 -1.19 15.94 5.10
CA VAL A 101 -1.25 15.01 6.22
C VAL A 101 -1.83 15.69 7.45
N PHE A 102 -2.44 14.91 8.33
CA PHE A 102 -3.01 15.40 9.56
C PHE A 102 -1.89 15.70 10.57
N GLY A 103 -1.73 16.95 10.92
CA GLY A 103 -0.73 17.44 11.88
C GLY A 103 -1.30 17.73 13.26
N ASP A 104 -0.47 18.34 14.10
CA ASP A 104 -0.85 18.74 15.45
C ASP A 104 -1.98 19.79 15.46
N TYR A 105 -2.74 19.79 16.52
CA TYR A 105 -3.87 20.72 16.73
C TYR A 105 -4.98 20.65 15.66
N GLY A 106 -5.12 19.50 14.98
CA GLY A 106 -6.17 19.31 13.97
C GLY A 106 -5.96 20.06 12.66
N LYS A 107 -4.76 20.55 12.40
CA LYS A 107 -4.41 21.24 11.16
C LYS A 107 -3.79 20.27 10.16
N TYR A 108 -4.09 20.49 8.87
CA TYR A 108 -3.43 19.78 7.79
C TYR A 108 -2.10 20.46 7.44
N ILE A 109 -1.07 19.66 7.25
CA ILE A 109 0.27 20.09 6.88
C ILE A 109 0.59 19.50 5.50
N SER A 110 1.03 20.35 4.56
CA SER A 110 1.52 19.90 3.26
C SER A 110 2.94 19.37 3.40
N VAL A 111 3.17 18.14 2.92
CA VAL A 111 4.48 17.49 2.91
C VAL A 111 4.86 17.08 1.49
N PRO A 112 6.14 17.19 1.09
CA PRO A 112 6.60 16.67 -0.19
C PRO A 112 6.57 15.14 -0.18
N ILE A 113 6.32 14.53 -1.34
CA ILE A 113 6.31 13.08 -1.53
C ILE A 113 7.20 12.61 -2.69
N ASP A 114 7.99 13.50 -3.25
CA ASP A 114 9.01 13.20 -4.26
C ASP A 114 10.15 12.32 -3.73
N ASN A 115 10.34 12.31 -2.41
CA ASN A 115 11.29 11.46 -1.68
C ASN A 115 10.68 10.12 -1.21
N VAL A 116 9.43 9.82 -1.56
CA VAL A 116 8.70 8.63 -1.09
C VAL A 116 8.59 7.58 -2.18
N LEU A 117 9.03 6.35 -1.88
CA LEU A 117 8.75 5.20 -2.70
C LEU A 117 7.57 4.41 -2.10
N PHE A 118 6.48 4.31 -2.85
CA PHE A 118 5.34 3.50 -2.45
C PHE A 118 5.48 2.05 -2.93
N VAL A 119 5.36 1.10 -2.02
CA VAL A 119 5.31 -0.33 -2.30
C VAL A 119 3.95 -0.86 -1.86
N PHE A 120 3.11 -1.23 -2.82
CA PHE A 120 1.79 -1.78 -2.56
C PHE A 120 1.86 -3.30 -2.55
N ALA A 121 1.48 -3.93 -1.44
CA ALA A 121 1.57 -5.37 -1.25
C ALA A 121 0.19 -6.00 -0.98
N GLY A 122 -0.02 -7.19 -1.51
CA GLY A 122 -1.25 -7.95 -1.29
C GLY A 122 -1.12 -9.42 -1.63
N ALA A 123 -2.01 -10.22 -1.09
CA ALA A 123 -2.07 -11.66 -1.35
C ALA A 123 -2.85 -12.02 -2.63
N PHE A 124 -3.81 -11.19 -3.04
CA PHE A 124 -4.64 -11.38 -4.25
C PHE A 124 -5.17 -12.81 -4.36
N ASN A 125 -5.87 -13.28 -3.32
CA ASN A 125 -6.40 -14.64 -3.19
C ASN A 125 -5.32 -15.75 -3.25
N ASN A 126 -4.07 -15.44 -2.93
CA ASN A 126 -2.93 -16.34 -3.02
C ASN A 126 -2.70 -16.92 -4.43
N GLU A 127 -3.09 -16.20 -5.46
CA GLU A 127 -2.80 -16.61 -6.84
C GLU A 127 -1.29 -16.53 -7.10
N PRO A 128 -0.67 -17.57 -7.67
CA PRO A 128 0.78 -17.69 -7.74
C PRO A 128 1.43 -16.77 -8.77
N HIS A 129 0.67 -16.24 -9.71
CA HIS A 129 1.21 -15.43 -10.81
C HIS A 129 0.24 -14.34 -11.23
N ILE A 130 0.41 -13.17 -10.64
CA ILE A 130 -0.45 -12.01 -10.92
C ILE A 130 0.13 -11.22 -12.09
N THR A 131 -0.70 -11.01 -13.10
CA THR A 131 -0.42 -10.17 -14.27
C THR A 131 -1.14 -8.83 -14.18
N LEU A 132 -0.81 -7.87 -15.06
CA LEU A 132 -1.53 -6.60 -15.19
C LEU A 132 -3.03 -6.81 -15.46
N ASP A 133 -3.36 -7.74 -16.35
CA ASP A 133 -4.76 -8.03 -16.68
C ASP A 133 -5.50 -8.62 -15.48
N ARG A 134 -4.82 -9.50 -14.74
CA ARG A 134 -5.41 -10.07 -13.52
C ARG A 134 -5.64 -9.01 -12.44
N LEU A 135 -4.76 -8.04 -12.30
CA LEU A 135 -4.97 -6.90 -11.39
C LEU A 135 -6.19 -6.06 -11.79
N ARG A 136 -6.41 -5.85 -13.10
CA ARG A 136 -7.63 -5.20 -13.60
C ARG A 136 -8.89 -6.00 -13.28
N ASP A 137 -8.84 -7.31 -13.41
CA ASP A 137 -9.96 -8.21 -13.06
C ASP A 137 -10.29 -8.12 -11.55
N PHE A 138 -9.29 -7.94 -10.69
CA PHE A 138 -9.49 -7.67 -9.26
C PHE A 138 -10.11 -6.29 -8.96
N GLY A 139 -10.10 -5.37 -9.91
CA GLY A 139 -10.67 -4.04 -9.77
C GLY A 139 -9.65 -2.91 -9.62
N VAL A 140 -8.36 -3.18 -9.84
CA VAL A 140 -7.32 -2.14 -9.86
C VAL A 140 -7.48 -1.30 -11.12
N LYS A 141 -7.60 0.01 -10.96
CA LYS A 141 -7.81 0.92 -12.08
C LYS A 141 -6.60 0.98 -13.00
N THR A 142 -6.84 1.08 -14.31
CA THR A 142 -5.78 1.19 -15.33
C THR A 142 -4.89 2.40 -15.08
N GLU A 143 -5.44 3.53 -14.65
CA GLU A 143 -4.69 4.73 -14.30
C GLU A 143 -3.72 4.47 -13.17
N PHE A 144 -4.15 3.72 -12.14
CA PHE A 144 -3.30 3.32 -11.02
C PHE A 144 -2.15 2.43 -11.49
N LEU A 145 -2.43 1.44 -12.33
CA LEU A 145 -1.42 0.55 -12.90
C LEU A 145 -0.41 1.30 -13.78
N GLY A 146 -0.84 2.34 -14.47
CA GLY A 146 0.03 3.21 -15.25
C GLY A 146 1.02 4.02 -14.40
N ARG A 147 0.69 4.30 -13.15
CA ARG A 147 1.56 5.00 -12.18
C ARG A 147 2.50 4.07 -11.43
N VAL A 148 2.09 2.82 -11.25
CA VAL A 148 2.90 1.78 -10.59
C VAL A 148 3.72 1.06 -11.63
N GLY A 149 4.97 1.45 -11.81
CA GLY A 149 5.83 0.98 -12.90
C GLY A 149 6.26 -0.50 -12.84
N LEU A 150 6.10 -1.21 -11.71
CA LEU A 150 6.62 -2.55 -11.51
C LEU A 150 5.65 -3.46 -10.75
N ILE A 151 5.50 -4.68 -11.25
CA ILE A 151 4.82 -5.78 -10.55
C ILE A 151 5.85 -6.87 -10.28
N TYR A 152 5.95 -7.29 -9.04
CA TYR A 152 6.82 -8.38 -8.60
C TYR A 152 5.99 -9.45 -7.88
N ASN A 153 6.07 -10.68 -8.36
CA ASN A 153 5.45 -11.84 -7.72
C ASN A 153 6.49 -12.56 -6.86
N THR A 154 6.24 -12.70 -5.57
CA THR A 154 7.09 -13.53 -4.72
C THR A 154 6.88 -15.00 -5.05
N LYS A 155 7.93 -15.80 -4.88
CA LYS A 155 7.82 -17.25 -5.00
C LYS A 155 7.28 -17.83 -3.70
N PRO A 156 6.42 -18.87 -3.75
CA PRO A 156 6.06 -19.62 -2.56
C PRO A 156 7.32 -20.18 -1.87
N LEU A 157 7.33 -20.17 -0.54
CA LEU A 157 8.43 -20.76 0.23
C LEU A 157 8.35 -22.27 0.13
N THR A 158 9.48 -22.91 -0.19
CA THR A 158 9.62 -24.36 -0.13
C THR A 158 9.97 -24.82 1.29
N LEU A 159 9.87 -26.10 1.56
CA LEU A 159 10.33 -26.67 2.83
C LEU A 159 11.82 -26.43 3.07
N GLU A 160 12.63 -26.46 1.99
CA GLU A 160 14.06 -26.18 2.06
C GLU A 160 14.34 -24.71 2.43
N ASP A 161 13.56 -23.77 1.87
CA ASP A 161 13.62 -22.36 2.22
C ASP A 161 13.30 -22.15 3.70
N LEU A 162 12.25 -22.82 4.22
CA LEU A 162 11.86 -22.74 5.63
C LEU A 162 12.97 -23.27 6.56
N TYR A 163 13.61 -24.40 6.20
CA TYR A 163 14.73 -24.92 6.96
C TYR A 163 15.96 -24.00 6.94
N SER A 164 16.15 -23.25 5.87
CA SER A 164 17.26 -22.30 5.72
C SER A 164 17.06 -21.02 6.51
N ILE A 165 15.81 -20.68 6.86
CA ILE A 165 15.45 -19.50 7.65
C ILE A 165 15.59 -19.77 9.16
N LEU A 166 15.47 -21.02 9.61
CA LEU A 166 15.62 -21.44 11.01
C LEU A 166 17.10 -21.57 11.39
#